data_777fa41bc5d38112d2e849f7f63a8a6f
#
_entry.id   777fa41bc5d38112d2e849f7f63a8a6f
#
_cell.length_a   1.000
_cell.length_b   1.000
_cell.length_c   1.000
_cell.angle_alpha   90.00
_cell.angle_beta   90.00
_cell.angle_gamma   90.00
#
_symmetry.space_group_name_H-M   'P 1'
#
loop_
_entity.id
_entity.type
_entity.pdbx_description
1 polymer ?
#
loop_
_entity_poly.entity_id
_entity_poly.type
_entity_poly.pdbx_seq_one_letter_code
_entity_poly.pdbx_strand_id
1 'polypeptide(L)'
;LSVVLHYRDGVFIQGATRGDGEVGEDITANLRTIKAIPLRIPVQTTDDRRQTTDGLPLFASAQPSSSVIRAPSYLVVRGEAFITIQDFDELNKRLEEAGEKTYLNPRNTAAGSLRQLDPGLTARRPLTILVYQVIHAEGGDIPTSQWELLAYLKALGFPVTNVARRFDTLEETIAYTESWGPRRDELPYEADGMVIKLDDLRLAAELGFVGKDPRGAVAFKFPAREVTTKLMDIGVAVGRTGVLTPYAMLEPVEIGGVIIERATLHNFDYIAEKDIRPGDRVLVKRAGEVIPYVIGPVVDARSGAEKSFLPPQSCPACGQPVEHFEGEVAWYCVNASCPAQLVRNVEHFVSKGAMDIAGLGIKIVEQLIAEGLVKDVADLYTLRKEQLLGLEGFAEKKADNLIRGISDSANQPLQRLITALGIRGVGEVVARDLARAFPSLDLLAKASTDDLQMLEGIGPNIAEAIVDWFARPANQKVLAKLKSTGIWPASSSVIHHPSSGKLEGMTFVVTGTLPGFSREGAKEFIESHGGKVTDSVSKNTSYLVLGENPGSKLQKAQALGVKIIGEDGLRQLASG
;
A
#
# COMPACT_ATOMS: atom_id res chain seq x y z
N LEU A 1 1.69 7.71 10.17
CA LEU A 1 0.68 6.79 9.63
C LEU A 1 -0.41 7.58 8.93
N SER A 2 -0.65 7.28 7.65
CA SER A 2 -1.71 7.96 6.89
C SER A 2 -3.08 7.52 7.38
N VAL A 3 -3.94 8.51 7.66
CA VAL A 3 -5.29 8.31 8.17
C VAL A 3 -6.29 9.14 7.36
N VAL A 4 -7.53 8.66 7.34
CA VAL A 4 -8.67 9.31 6.69
C VAL A 4 -9.70 9.66 7.76
N LEU A 5 -10.18 10.91 7.73
CA LEU A 5 -11.14 11.45 8.69
C LEU A 5 -12.42 11.83 7.95
N HIS A 6 -13.55 11.34 8.42
CA HIS A 6 -14.88 11.61 7.87
C HIS A 6 -15.67 12.53 8.80
N TYR A 7 -16.20 13.60 8.23
CA TYR A 7 -17.05 14.57 8.90
C TYR A 7 -18.41 14.63 8.21
N ARG A 8 -19.46 14.64 9.01
CA ARG A 8 -20.83 14.88 8.55
C ARG A 8 -21.42 16.04 9.35
N ASP A 9 -21.96 17.03 8.65
CA ASP A 9 -22.49 18.25 9.26
C ASP A 9 -21.53 18.87 10.28
N GLY A 10 -20.24 18.88 9.92
CA GLY A 10 -19.14 19.40 10.75
C GLY A 10 -18.73 18.51 11.92
N VAL A 11 -19.35 17.36 12.15
CA VAL A 11 -19.02 16.45 13.23
C VAL A 11 -18.13 15.30 12.73
N PHE A 12 -17.04 15.03 13.45
CA PHE A 12 -16.18 13.86 13.19
C PHE A 12 -16.94 12.57 13.50
N ILE A 13 -17.22 11.76 12.49
CA ILE A 13 -18.01 10.54 12.62
C ILE A 13 -17.18 9.28 12.56
N GLN A 14 -16.16 9.23 11.68
CA GLN A 14 -15.37 8.03 11.45
C GLN A 14 -13.93 8.37 11.08
N GLY A 15 -12.99 7.51 11.49
CA GLY A 15 -11.61 7.59 11.07
C GLY A 15 -11.02 6.21 10.81
N ALA A 16 -10.27 6.11 9.71
CA ALA A 16 -9.70 4.84 9.25
C ALA A 16 -8.22 4.97 8.88
N THR A 17 -7.49 3.86 8.89
CA THR A 17 -6.16 3.77 8.27
C THR A 17 -6.28 3.79 6.75
N ARG A 18 -5.17 4.08 6.03
CA ARG A 18 -5.14 4.04 4.57
C ARG A 18 -5.48 2.65 4.01
N GLY A 19 -5.20 1.57 4.76
CA GLY A 19 -5.37 0.20 4.29
C GLY A 19 -4.61 -0.09 2.99
N ASP A 20 -5.27 -0.81 2.08
CA ASP A 20 -4.79 -1.08 0.71
C ASP A 20 -5.12 0.05 -0.29
N GLY A 21 -5.82 1.06 0.15
CA GLY A 21 -6.29 2.20 -0.64
C GLY A 21 -7.81 2.18 -0.88
N GLU A 22 -8.46 1.03 -0.76
CA GLU A 22 -9.91 0.83 -0.87
C GLU A 22 -10.54 0.52 0.50
N VAL A 23 -9.90 -0.36 1.28
CA VAL A 23 -10.38 -0.77 2.60
C VAL A 23 -9.33 -0.45 3.66
N GLY A 24 -9.73 0.30 4.68
CA GLY A 24 -8.92 0.66 5.85
C GLY A 24 -9.52 0.09 7.14
N GLU A 25 -8.68 -0.04 8.15
CA GLU A 25 -9.09 -0.44 9.50
C GLU A 25 -9.76 0.75 10.21
N ASP A 26 -10.93 0.54 10.80
CA ASP A 26 -11.60 1.56 11.61
C ASP A 26 -10.84 1.77 12.93
N ILE A 27 -10.31 2.97 13.10
CA ILE A 27 -9.59 3.41 14.29
C ILE A 27 -10.21 4.68 14.88
N THR A 28 -11.50 4.87 14.68
CA THR A 28 -12.25 6.07 15.09
C THR A 28 -12.07 6.39 16.58
N ALA A 29 -12.17 5.38 17.44
CA ALA A 29 -12.05 5.57 18.89
C ALA A 29 -10.64 6.09 19.27
N ASN A 30 -9.60 5.60 18.61
CA ASN A 30 -8.22 6.01 18.84
C ASN A 30 -7.97 7.43 18.30
N LEU A 31 -8.43 7.74 17.09
CA LEU A 31 -8.27 9.07 16.49
C LEU A 31 -9.00 10.16 17.30
N ARG A 32 -10.11 9.85 17.94
CA ARG A 32 -10.81 10.79 18.85
C ARG A 32 -9.98 11.22 20.05
N THR A 33 -8.95 10.47 20.42
CA THR A 33 -8.05 10.81 21.53
C THR A 33 -6.98 11.82 21.12
N ILE A 34 -6.75 12.03 19.83
CA ILE A 34 -5.74 12.98 19.32
C ILE A 34 -6.29 14.40 19.43
N LYS A 35 -5.73 15.19 20.34
CA LYS A 35 -6.19 16.56 20.63
C LYS A 35 -6.13 17.50 19.41
N ALA A 36 -5.23 17.24 18.48
CA ALA A 36 -5.05 18.02 17.26
C ALA A 36 -6.13 17.76 16.18
N ILE A 37 -6.96 16.72 16.34
CA ILE A 37 -8.08 16.44 15.44
C ILE A 37 -9.31 17.19 15.96
N PRO A 38 -9.85 18.17 15.19
CA PRO A 38 -11.07 18.84 15.57
C PRO A 38 -12.24 17.85 15.51
N LEU A 39 -12.93 17.64 16.65
CA LEU A 39 -14.14 16.81 16.70
C LEU A 39 -15.35 17.52 16.09
N ARG A 40 -15.25 18.84 15.92
CA ARG A 40 -16.22 19.68 15.21
C ARG A 40 -15.50 20.72 14.38
N ILE A 41 -15.94 20.89 13.15
CA ILE A 41 -15.49 21.92 12.20
C ILE A 41 -16.64 22.89 11.88
N PRO A 42 -16.36 24.14 11.48
CA PRO A 42 -17.40 25.14 11.19
C PRO A 42 -18.34 24.68 10.05
N VAL A 43 -19.65 24.71 10.27
CA VAL A 43 -20.69 24.42 9.25
C VAL A 43 -21.62 25.61 9.04
N GLN A 44 -22.29 25.67 7.88
CA GLN A 44 -23.41 26.58 7.70
C GLN A 44 -24.58 26.10 8.56
N THR A 45 -25.02 26.91 9.52
CA THR A 45 -26.36 26.76 10.07
C THR A 45 -27.32 27.60 9.23
N THR A 46 -28.46 27.02 8.87
CA THR A 46 -29.56 27.71 8.15
C THR A 46 -30.14 28.89 8.90
N ASP A 47 -29.79 29.06 10.18
CA ASP A 47 -30.27 30.15 11.06
C ASP A 47 -29.58 31.50 10.83
N ASP A 48 -28.41 31.55 10.19
CA ASP A 48 -27.72 32.84 9.91
C ASP A 48 -28.44 33.68 8.83
N ARG A 49 -29.51 33.18 8.19
CA ARG A 49 -30.33 33.96 7.25
C ARG A 49 -31.40 34.85 7.91
N ARG A 50 -31.60 34.77 9.22
CA ARG A 50 -32.68 35.51 9.93
C ARG A 50 -32.23 36.72 10.75
N GLN A 51 -30.95 37.09 10.77
CA GLN A 51 -30.49 38.25 11.55
C GLN A 51 -30.12 39.50 10.74
N THR A 52 -30.68 39.70 9.54
CA THR A 52 -30.50 40.94 8.79
C THR A 52 -31.84 41.57 8.40
N THR A 53 -32.71 41.79 9.35
CA THR A 53 -33.78 42.83 9.28
C THR A 53 -34.17 43.17 10.69
N ASP A 54 -33.59 44.22 11.23
CA ASP A 54 -34.13 45.34 11.99
C ASP A 54 -33.05 45.98 12.85
N GLY A 55 -32.82 47.29 12.59
CA GLY A 55 -32.09 48.14 13.51
C GLY A 55 -30.71 48.63 13.00
N LEU A 56 -30.69 49.67 12.22
CA LEU A 56 -29.52 50.52 11.98
C LEU A 56 -28.98 51.15 13.28
N PRO A 57 -27.66 51.09 13.50
CA PRO A 57 -26.95 52.24 14.02
C PRO A 57 -25.97 52.81 13.00
N LEU A 58 -26.12 54.09 12.72
CA LEU A 58 -25.12 54.91 12.08
C LEU A 58 -23.80 54.82 12.87
N PHE A 59 -22.69 54.65 12.17
CA PHE A 59 -21.31 54.47 12.66
C PHE A 59 -20.88 53.04 12.90
N ALA A 60 -20.64 52.30 11.80
CA ALA A 60 -19.73 51.16 11.83
C ALA A 60 -18.67 51.39 10.76
N SER A 61 -17.44 51.61 11.18
CA SER A 61 -16.24 51.49 10.35
C SER A 61 -16.24 50.12 9.68
N ALA A 62 -16.16 50.10 8.35
CA ALA A 62 -16.07 48.90 7.54
C ALA A 62 -14.82 48.09 7.94
N GLN A 63 -14.97 47.11 8.77
CA GLN A 63 -14.01 45.99 8.84
C GLN A 63 -14.25 45.10 7.63
N PRO A 64 -13.18 44.62 6.95
CA PRO A 64 -13.37 43.70 5.84
C PRO A 64 -14.12 42.46 6.36
N SER A 65 -15.21 42.13 5.71
CA SER A 65 -16.01 40.92 5.96
C SER A 65 -15.07 39.72 5.93
N SER A 66 -14.78 39.14 7.11
CA SER A 66 -14.18 37.81 7.18
C SER A 66 -15.14 36.88 6.49
N SER A 67 -14.80 36.43 5.27
CA SER A 67 -15.52 35.37 4.59
C SER A 67 -15.49 34.15 5.50
N VAL A 68 -16.61 33.83 6.13
CA VAL A 68 -16.74 32.66 7.00
C VAL A 68 -16.61 31.45 6.10
N ILE A 69 -15.46 30.79 6.16
CA ILE A 69 -15.23 29.53 5.45
C ILE A 69 -16.12 28.46 6.10
N ARG A 70 -16.84 27.72 5.26
CA ARG A 70 -17.89 26.79 5.70
C ARG A 70 -17.57 25.39 5.18
N ALA A 71 -17.67 24.40 6.07
CA ALA A 71 -17.48 23.01 5.71
C ALA A 71 -18.64 22.48 4.86
N PRO A 72 -18.40 21.55 3.93
CA PRO A 72 -19.41 20.75 3.25
C PRO A 72 -20.27 19.96 4.25
N SER A 73 -21.47 19.53 3.81
CA SER A 73 -22.33 18.63 4.60
C SER A 73 -21.65 17.27 4.87
N TYR A 74 -20.84 16.82 3.92
CA TYR A 74 -19.95 15.66 4.11
C TYR A 74 -18.54 16.01 3.63
N LEU A 75 -17.55 15.75 4.45
CA LEU A 75 -16.15 16.04 4.13
C LEU A 75 -15.27 14.87 4.55
N VAL A 76 -14.44 14.40 3.64
CA VAL A 76 -13.42 13.38 3.89
C VAL A 76 -12.05 13.95 3.63
N VAL A 77 -11.21 13.99 4.67
CA VAL A 77 -9.85 14.51 4.59
C VAL A 77 -8.81 13.43 4.89
N ARG A 78 -7.63 13.59 4.32
CA ARG A 78 -6.46 12.74 4.59
C ARG A 78 -5.39 13.52 5.29
N GLY A 79 -4.79 12.89 6.31
CA GLY A 79 -3.66 13.44 7.05
C GLY A 79 -2.65 12.35 7.41
N GLU A 80 -1.53 12.79 7.97
CA GLU A 80 -0.50 11.93 8.54
C GLU A 80 -0.47 12.13 10.06
N ALA A 81 -0.76 11.05 10.81
CA ALA A 81 -0.66 11.04 12.26
C ALA A 81 0.73 10.58 12.69
N PHE A 82 1.35 11.30 13.62
CA PHE A 82 2.73 11.07 14.05
C PHE A 82 2.95 11.55 15.49
N ILE A 83 4.17 11.38 16.01
CA ILE A 83 4.65 11.94 17.28
C ILE A 83 5.80 12.88 16.92
N THR A 84 5.87 14.07 17.51
CA THR A 84 7.01 14.98 17.34
C THR A 84 8.27 14.41 17.99
N ILE A 85 9.44 14.84 17.56
CA ILE A 85 10.72 14.40 18.15
C ILE A 85 10.73 14.73 19.64
N GLN A 86 10.39 15.96 20.00
CA GLN A 86 10.35 16.40 21.39
C GLN A 86 9.39 15.55 22.24
N ASP A 87 8.14 15.35 21.77
CA ASP A 87 7.15 14.57 22.49
C ASP A 87 7.55 13.08 22.62
N PHE A 88 8.28 12.56 21.64
CA PHE A 88 8.81 11.20 21.67
C PHE A 88 9.89 11.05 22.74
N ASP A 89 10.82 12.00 22.83
CA ASP A 89 11.86 12.01 23.83
C ASP A 89 11.29 12.14 25.25
N GLU A 90 10.30 13.02 25.44
CA GLU A 90 9.58 13.17 26.70
C GLU A 90 8.79 11.92 27.09
N LEU A 91 8.20 11.23 26.10
CA LEU A 91 7.53 9.94 26.32
C LEU A 91 8.52 8.89 26.81
N ASN A 92 9.66 8.73 26.14
CA ASN A 92 10.68 7.76 26.50
C ASN A 92 11.26 8.05 27.88
N LYS A 93 11.54 9.30 28.22
CA LYS A 93 12.01 9.70 29.55
C LYS A 93 11.02 9.29 30.65
N ARG A 94 9.73 9.50 30.44
CA ARG A 94 8.68 9.09 31.41
C ARG A 94 8.61 7.56 31.56
N LEU A 95 8.79 6.81 30.48
CA LEU A 95 8.80 5.34 30.51
C LEU A 95 10.03 4.82 31.26
N GLU A 96 11.20 5.42 31.04
CA GLU A 96 12.43 5.09 31.74
C GLU A 96 12.32 5.35 33.24
N GLU A 97 11.81 6.52 33.64
CA GLU A 97 11.54 6.88 35.03
C GLU A 97 10.55 5.92 35.71
N ALA A 98 9.59 5.37 34.94
CA ALA A 98 8.65 4.36 35.40
C ALA A 98 9.20 2.92 35.42
N GLY A 99 10.43 2.69 34.91
CA GLY A 99 11.01 1.37 34.75
C GLY A 99 10.35 0.55 33.63
N GLU A 100 9.65 1.21 32.70
CA GLU A 100 8.99 0.60 31.57
C GLU A 100 9.91 0.60 30.34
N LYS A 101 9.62 -0.29 29.39
CA LYS A 101 10.39 -0.39 28.14
C LYS A 101 10.17 0.85 27.26
N THR A 102 11.25 1.51 26.87
CA THR A 102 11.25 2.64 25.94
C THR A 102 10.98 2.21 24.48
N TYR A 103 10.59 3.16 23.66
CA TYR A 103 10.39 2.98 22.23
C TYR A 103 11.63 3.39 21.44
N LEU A 104 11.87 2.74 20.32
CA LEU A 104 13.07 2.98 19.49
C LEU A 104 12.80 3.96 18.34
N ASN A 105 11.56 4.12 17.89
CA ASN A 105 11.26 4.89 16.69
C ASN A 105 9.90 5.59 16.80
N PRO A 106 9.80 6.91 16.57
CA PRO A 106 8.56 7.67 16.72
C PRO A 106 7.47 7.23 15.72
N ARG A 107 7.83 6.87 14.48
CA ARG A 107 6.89 6.42 13.46
C ARG A 107 6.22 5.10 13.84
N ASN A 108 7.02 4.10 14.23
CA ASN A 108 6.49 2.81 14.65
C ASN A 108 5.67 2.93 15.93
N THR A 109 6.06 3.80 16.84
CA THR A 109 5.31 4.11 18.07
C THR A 109 3.96 4.75 17.74
N ALA A 110 3.92 5.71 16.82
CA ALA A 110 2.67 6.33 16.37
C ALA A 110 1.74 5.28 15.72
N ALA A 111 2.27 4.48 14.78
CA ALA A 111 1.50 3.43 14.10
C ALA A 111 0.95 2.37 15.07
N GLY A 112 1.77 1.91 16.02
CA GLY A 112 1.36 0.96 17.06
C GLY A 112 0.35 1.55 18.04
N SER A 113 0.47 2.85 18.36
CA SER A 113 -0.46 3.54 19.25
C SER A 113 -1.86 3.67 18.66
N LEU A 114 -1.96 3.91 17.34
CA LEU A 114 -3.25 4.04 16.66
C LEU A 114 -3.99 2.71 16.47
N ARG A 115 -3.31 1.58 16.63
CA ARG A 115 -3.89 0.24 16.52
C ARG A 115 -4.14 -0.44 17.86
N GLN A 116 -4.10 0.32 18.97
CA GLN A 116 -4.43 -0.23 20.29
C GLN A 116 -5.91 -0.57 20.36
N LEU A 117 -6.23 -1.71 20.97
CA LEU A 117 -7.62 -2.10 21.24
C LEU A 117 -8.27 -1.21 22.30
N ASP A 118 -7.47 -0.73 23.25
CA ASP A 118 -7.92 0.24 24.28
C ASP A 118 -7.52 1.66 23.86
N PRO A 119 -8.49 2.53 23.51
CA PRO A 119 -8.22 3.93 23.18
C PRO A 119 -7.59 4.72 24.34
N GLY A 120 -7.77 4.26 25.60
CA GLY A 120 -7.14 4.87 26.77
C GLY A 120 -5.61 4.78 26.71
N LEU A 121 -5.05 3.73 26.10
CA LEU A 121 -3.61 3.62 25.86
C LEU A 121 -3.16 4.62 24.78
N THR A 122 -3.96 4.80 23.73
CA THR A 122 -3.69 5.81 22.69
C THR A 122 -3.72 7.22 23.25
N ALA A 123 -4.68 7.53 24.13
CA ALA A 123 -4.83 8.83 24.78
C ALA A 123 -3.60 9.26 25.63
N ARG A 124 -2.83 8.30 26.13
CA ARG A 124 -1.58 8.55 26.87
C ARG A 124 -0.38 8.85 25.96
N ARG A 125 -0.51 8.67 24.65
CA ARG A 125 0.53 8.93 23.67
C ARG A 125 0.37 10.32 23.08
N PRO A 126 1.46 11.09 22.94
CA PRO A 126 1.41 12.46 22.42
C PRO A 126 1.30 12.50 20.89
N LEU A 127 0.23 11.91 20.36
CA LEU A 127 -0.03 11.89 18.91
C LEU A 127 -0.52 13.26 18.44
N THR A 128 -0.07 13.63 17.24
CA THR A 128 -0.55 14.79 16.48
C THR A 128 -0.84 14.40 15.03
N ILE A 129 -1.31 15.35 14.21
CA ILE A 129 -1.66 15.12 12.81
C ILE A 129 -1.33 16.34 11.96
N LEU A 130 -0.98 16.13 10.69
CA LEU A 130 -1.00 17.15 9.65
C LEU A 130 -1.95 16.70 8.53
N VAL A 131 -2.93 17.54 8.20
CA VAL A 131 -3.91 17.28 7.14
C VAL A 131 -3.45 17.98 5.87
N TYR A 132 -3.54 17.30 4.71
CA TYR A 132 -2.96 17.79 3.47
C TYR A 132 -3.81 17.56 2.21
N GLN A 133 -4.95 16.89 2.33
CA GLN A 133 -5.79 16.55 1.18
C GLN A 133 -7.26 16.43 1.55
N VAL A 134 -8.15 16.87 0.67
CA VAL A 134 -9.56 16.49 0.64
C VAL A 134 -9.71 15.33 -0.34
N ILE A 135 -10.31 14.22 0.12
CA ILE A 135 -10.57 13.03 -0.71
C ILE A 135 -11.95 13.14 -1.35
N HIS A 136 -12.93 13.58 -0.57
CA HIS A 136 -14.32 13.69 -0.99
C HIS A 136 -15.03 14.81 -0.23
N ALA A 137 -15.95 15.49 -0.91
CA ALA A 137 -16.78 16.51 -0.30
C ALA A 137 -18.16 16.59 -0.99
N GLU A 138 -19.21 16.80 -0.19
CA GLU A 138 -20.59 17.01 -0.67
C GLU A 138 -21.14 18.31 -0.09
N GLY A 139 -21.79 19.12 -0.93
CA GLY A 139 -22.51 20.31 -0.48
C GLY A 139 -21.65 21.51 -0.07
N GLY A 140 -20.56 21.77 -0.76
CA GLY A 140 -19.71 22.95 -0.52
C GLY A 140 -18.69 23.16 -1.64
N ASP A 141 -18.14 24.37 -1.70
CA ASP A 141 -17.10 24.73 -2.65
C ASP A 141 -15.72 24.39 -2.07
N ILE A 142 -15.02 23.48 -2.74
CA ILE A 142 -13.67 23.10 -2.39
C ILE A 142 -12.69 23.82 -3.33
N PRO A 143 -11.62 24.45 -2.81
CA PRO A 143 -10.59 25.06 -3.63
C PRO A 143 -10.00 24.07 -4.65
N THR A 144 -9.77 24.57 -5.86
CA THR A 144 -9.16 23.79 -6.95
C THR A 144 -7.64 23.97 -7.05
N SER A 145 -7.05 24.82 -6.21
CA SER A 145 -5.61 24.98 -6.00
C SER A 145 -5.19 24.23 -4.73
N GLN A 146 -4.10 23.46 -4.80
CA GLN A 146 -3.52 22.77 -3.64
C GLN A 146 -3.08 23.75 -2.55
N TRP A 147 -2.57 24.92 -2.94
CA TRP A 147 -2.18 25.97 -2.02
C TRP A 147 -3.38 26.55 -1.26
N GLU A 148 -4.44 26.90 -1.98
CA GLU A 148 -5.68 27.39 -1.37
C GLU A 148 -6.36 26.32 -0.53
N LEU A 149 -6.27 25.05 -0.94
CA LEU A 149 -6.79 23.92 -0.17
C LEU A 149 -6.13 23.79 1.22
N LEU A 150 -4.82 24.00 1.32
CA LEU A 150 -4.14 24.01 2.62
C LEU A 150 -4.62 25.17 3.50
N ALA A 151 -4.82 26.37 2.93
CA ALA A 151 -5.40 27.51 3.65
C ALA A 151 -6.83 27.23 4.10
N TYR A 152 -7.65 26.61 3.25
CA TYR A 152 -9.01 26.18 3.56
C TYR A 152 -9.05 25.17 4.71
N LEU A 153 -8.22 24.12 4.66
CA LEU A 153 -8.12 23.12 5.73
C LEU A 153 -7.71 23.76 7.07
N LYS A 154 -6.74 24.69 7.03
CA LYS A 154 -6.32 25.44 8.21
C LYS A 154 -7.47 26.26 8.80
N ALA A 155 -8.27 26.91 7.96
CA ALA A 155 -9.41 27.73 8.39
C ALA A 155 -10.57 26.86 8.95
N LEU A 156 -10.69 25.62 8.54
CA LEU A 156 -11.58 24.64 9.16
C LEU A 156 -11.06 24.12 10.52
N GLY A 157 -9.85 24.50 10.93
CA GLY A 157 -9.25 24.10 12.21
C GLY A 157 -8.33 22.88 12.14
N PHE A 158 -8.02 22.38 10.95
CA PHE A 158 -7.05 21.28 10.80
C PHE A 158 -5.61 21.80 10.88
N PRO A 159 -4.71 21.10 11.59
CA PRO A 159 -3.28 21.35 11.48
C PRO A 159 -2.79 21.03 10.06
N VAL A 160 -2.05 21.97 9.48
CA VAL A 160 -1.40 21.82 8.17
C VAL A 160 0.08 22.16 8.30
N THR A 161 0.89 21.67 7.36
CA THR A 161 2.33 21.96 7.38
C THR A 161 2.60 23.45 7.20
N ASN A 162 3.59 23.97 7.93
CA ASN A 162 4.04 25.36 7.84
C ASN A 162 5.22 25.55 6.86
N VAL A 163 5.79 24.47 6.34
CA VAL A 163 6.93 24.49 5.41
C VAL A 163 6.51 24.40 3.95
N ALA A 164 5.22 24.20 3.65
CA ALA A 164 4.73 24.23 2.28
C ALA A 164 5.00 25.61 1.65
N ARG A 165 5.33 25.63 0.35
CA ARG A 165 5.51 26.83 -0.47
C ARG A 165 4.93 26.57 -1.84
N ARG A 166 4.49 27.64 -2.50
CA ARG A 166 4.06 27.64 -3.89
C ARG A 166 5.13 28.35 -4.73
N PHE A 167 5.39 27.79 -5.90
CA PHE A 167 6.35 28.30 -6.87
C PHE A 167 5.72 28.33 -8.25
N ASP A 168 6.18 29.23 -9.10
CA ASP A 168 5.69 29.35 -10.48
C ASP A 168 6.58 28.56 -11.45
N THR A 169 7.80 28.17 -11.05
CA THR A 169 8.75 27.42 -11.87
C THR A 169 9.19 26.12 -11.20
N LEU A 170 9.58 25.13 -12.02
CA LEU A 170 10.12 23.87 -11.52
C LEU A 170 11.52 24.04 -10.90
N GLU A 171 12.30 24.94 -11.45
CA GLU A 171 13.67 25.26 -10.98
C GLU A 171 13.65 25.80 -9.55
N GLU A 172 12.76 26.73 -9.24
CA GLU A 172 12.58 27.26 -7.87
C GLU A 172 12.09 26.17 -6.92
N THR A 173 11.18 25.30 -7.39
CA THR A 173 10.67 24.16 -6.61
C THR A 173 11.79 23.19 -6.25
N ILE A 174 12.65 22.85 -7.22
CA ILE A 174 13.80 21.96 -7.02
C ILE A 174 14.78 22.59 -6.01
N ALA A 175 15.17 23.87 -6.23
CA ALA A 175 16.10 24.57 -5.36
C ALA A 175 15.60 24.63 -3.89
N TYR A 176 14.31 24.93 -3.70
CA TYR A 176 13.70 24.91 -2.36
C TYR A 176 13.72 23.52 -1.74
N THR A 177 13.37 22.49 -2.51
CA THR A 177 13.29 21.11 -2.04
C THR A 177 14.68 20.60 -1.64
N GLU A 178 15.71 20.87 -2.45
CA GLU A 178 17.11 20.53 -2.16
C GLU A 178 17.64 21.25 -0.91
N SER A 179 17.23 22.50 -0.68
CA SER A 179 17.64 23.28 0.50
C SER A 179 17.22 22.64 1.83
N TRP A 180 16.20 21.78 1.82
CA TRP A 180 15.72 21.08 3.02
C TRP A 180 16.54 19.85 3.39
N GLY A 181 17.31 19.28 2.48
CA GLY A 181 18.14 18.12 2.77
C GLY A 181 19.05 18.32 4.00
N PRO A 182 19.88 19.39 4.03
CA PRO A 182 20.71 19.74 5.22
C PRO A 182 19.89 20.20 6.42
N ARG A 183 18.72 20.78 6.20
CA ARG A 183 17.88 21.41 7.22
C ARG A 183 16.79 20.48 7.77
N ARG A 184 16.74 19.23 7.34
CA ARG A 184 15.69 18.29 7.74
C ARG A 184 15.54 18.10 9.26
N ASP A 185 16.63 18.30 10.00
CA ASP A 185 16.65 18.18 11.46
C ASP A 185 16.09 19.45 12.16
N GLU A 186 15.75 20.51 11.42
CA GLU A 186 15.01 21.68 11.93
C GLU A 186 13.50 21.39 12.04
N LEU A 187 13.02 20.32 11.39
CA LEU A 187 11.62 19.92 11.48
C LEU A 187 11.33 19.31 12.86
N PRO A 188 10.16 19.59 13.45
CA PRO A 188 9.77 19.00 14.73
C PRO A 188 9.39 17.50 14.63
N TYR A 189 9.53 16.90 13.47
CA TYR A 189 9.24 15.50 13.17
C TYR A 189 10.24 14.94 12.17
N GLU A 190 10.43 13.63 12.17
CA GLU A 190 11.26 12.97 11.18
C GLU A 190 10.62 13.04 9.78
N ALA A 191 11.42 13.47 8.80
CA ALA A 191 11.03 13.50 7.40
C ALA A 191 12.11 12.87 6.53
N ASP A 192 11.69 12.04 5.58
CA ASP A 192 12.57 11.37 4.62
C ASP A 192 12.60 12.06 3.26
N GLY A 193 11.78 13.10 3.08
CA GLY A 193 11.67 13.84 1.84
C GLY A 193 10.52 14.83 1.84
N MET A 194 10.28 15.41 0.67
CA MET A 194 9.20 16.34 0.39
C MET A 194 8.36 15.81 -0.77
N VAL A 195 7.10 16.24 -0.84
CA VAL A 195 6.22 15.92 -1.97
C VAL A 195 5.97 17.18 -2.77
N ILE A 196 6.40 17.16 -4.03
CA ILE A 196 6.12 18.20 -5.03
C ILE A 196 4.78 17.84 -5.68
N LYS A 197 3.85 18.78 -5.71
CA LYS A 197 2.49 18.56 -6.23
C LYS A 197 2.16 19.66 -7.25
N LEU A 198 1.36 19.30 -8.24
CA LEU A 198 0.70 20.30 -9.07
C LEU A 198 -0.29 21.10 -8.22
N ASP A 199 -0.28 22.41 -8.40
CA ASP A 199 -1.19 23.32 -7.68
C ASP A 199 -2.62 23.21 -8.23
N ASP A 200 -2.81 23.07 -9.55
CA ASP A 200 -4.13 22.82 -10.15
C ASP A 200 -4.57 21.37 -9.91
N LEU A 201 -5.53 21.21 -8.99
CA LEU A 201 -6.09 19.89 -8.61
C LEU A 201 -6.93 19.26 -9.71
N ARG A 202 -7.49 20.06 -10.65
CA ARG A 202 -8.23 19.53 -11.80
C ARG A 202 -7.27 18.89 -12.78
N LEU A 203 -6.19 19.58 -13.10
CA LEU A 203 -5.13 19.02 -13.94
C LEU A 203 -4.51 17.78 -13.32
N ALA A 204 -4.26 17.80 -12.00
CA ALA A 204 -3.76 16.61 -11.29
C ALA A 204 -4.71 15.41 -11.38
N ALA A 205 -6.02 15.65 -11.30
CA ALA A 205 -7.05 14.62 -11.47
C ALA A 205 -7.12 14.09 -12.92
N GLU A 206 -6.97 14.97 -13.92
CA GLU A 206 -6.95 14.58 -15.34
C GLU A 206 -5.73 13.71 -15.70
N LEU A 207 -4.58 13.94 -15.08
CA LEU A 207 -3.38 13.11 -15.24
C LEU A 207 -3.56 11.70 -14.66
N GLY A 208 -4.43 11.53 -13.68
CA GLY A 208 -4.78 10.26 -13.08
C GLY A 208 -3.65 9.60 -12.29
N PHE A 209 -3.66 8.26 -12.26
CA PHE A 209 -2.80 7.43 -11.42
C PHE A 209 -2.06 6.39 -12.27
N VAL A 210 -0.91 5.91 -11.74
CA VAL A 210 -0.24 4.69 -12.18
C VAL A 210 -0.22 3.74 -10.97
N GLY A 211 -1.04 2.71 -11.01
CA GLY A 211 -1.27 1.88 -9.84
C GLY A 211 -1.91 2.68 -8.69
N LYS A 212 -1.16 2.89 -7.61
CA LYS A 212 -1.60 3.68 -6.44
C LYS A 212 -1.04 5.11 -6.42
N ASP A 213 -0.15 5.45 -7.35
CA ASP A 213 0.63 6.68 -7.33
C ASP A 213 0.04 7.74 -8.27
N PRO A 214 -0.27 8.95 -7.75
CA PRO A 214 -0.81 10.03 -8.56
C PRO A 214 0.26 10.61 -9.50
N ARG A 215 -0.07 10.80 -10.77
CA ARG A 215 0.85 11.45 -11.74
C ARG A 215 1.06 12.94 -11.49
N GLY A 216 0.14 13.58 -10.78
CA GLY A 216 0.23 15.00 -10.40
C GLY A 216 1.12 15.27 -9.17
N ALA A 217 1.85 14.27 -8.66
CA ALA A 217 2.73 14.43 -7.51
C ALA A 217 4.00 13.58 -7.63
N VAL A 218 5.13 14.11 -7.13
CA VAL A 218 6.42 13.43 -7.11
C VAL A 218 7.03 13.55 -5.70
N ALA A 219 7.49 12.42 -5.17
CA ALA A 219 8.23 12.40 -3.92
C ALA A 219 9.72 12.66 -4.18
N PHE A 220 10.24 13.74 -3.62
CA PHE A 220 11.68 14.04 -3.58
C PHE A 220 12.23 13.53 -2.25
N LYS A 221 13.06 12.48 -2.29
CA LYS A 221 13.67 11.90 -1.11
C LYS A 221 14.98 12.59 -0.75
N PHE A 222 15.13 12.97 0.53
CA PHE A 222 16.40 13.51 1.01
C PHE A 222 17.52 12.48 0.91
N PRO A 223 18.77 12.94 0.78
CA PRO A 223 19.92 12.05 0.85
C PRO A 223 19.86 11.18 2.11
N ALA A 224 20.10 9.90 1.94
CA ALA A 224 20.07 8.97 3.04
C ALA A 224 21.21 9.24 4.04
N ARG A 225 20.99 8.91 5.31
CA ARG A 225 22.04 8.99 6.33
C ARG A 225 23.00 7.82 6.12
N GLU A 226 24.29 8.12 6.23
CA GLU A 226 25.39 7.16 6.07
C GLU A 226 26.24 7.13 7.32
N VAL A 227 26.60 5.93 7.77
CA VAL A 227 27.53 5.75 8.88
C VAL A 227 28.47 4.58 8.59
N THR A 228 29.63 4.55 9.25
CA THR A 228 30.55 3.42 9.16
C THR A 228 30.46 2.53 10.39
N THR A 229 30.43 1.22 10.16
CA THR A 229 30.47 0.21 11.23
C THR A 229 31.30 -0.99 10.79
N LYS A 230 31.56 -1.92 11.70
CA LYS A 230 32.29 -3.15 11.40
C LYS A 230 31.32 -4.22 10.86
N LEU A 231 31.68 -4.84 9.74
CA LEU A 231 31.03 -6.05 9.23
C LEU A 231 31.57 -7.26 10.00
N MET A 232 30.75 -7.79 10.89
CA MET A 232 31.13 -8.92 11.73
C MET A 232 31.14 -10.22 10.93
N ASP A 233 30.12 -10.45 10.14
CA ASP A 233 29.96 -11.63 9.27
C ASP A 233 28.93 -11.39 8.17
N ILE A 234 28.83 -12.32 7.21
CA ILE A 234 27.83 -12.33 6.15
C ILE A 234 26.94 -13.55 6.32
N GLY A 235 25.69 -13.32 6.70
CA GLY A 235 24.67 -14.35 6.76
C GLY A 235 23.95 -14.54 5.41
N VAL A 236 23.34 -15.71 5.21
CA VAL A 236 22.55 -16.01 4.01
C VAL A 236 21.17 -16.47 4.41
N ALA A 237 20.15 -15.75 3.97
CA ALA A 237 18.75 -16.10 4.16
C ALA A 237 18.20 -16.82 2.91
N VAL A 238 17.28 -17.77 3.12
CA VAL A 238 16.57 -18.46 2.03
C VAL A 238 15.18 -17.87 1.90
N GLY A 239 14.90 -17.29 0.74
CA GLY A 239 13.61 -16.71 0.42
C GLY A 239 12.56 -17.77 0.08
N ARG A 240 11.31 -17.33 -0.06
CA ARG A 240 10.15 -18.16 -0.41
C ARG A 240 10.34 -18.97 -1.70
N THR A 241 10.93 -18.36 -2.70
CA THR A 241 11.20 -18.98 -4.02
C THR A 241 12.52 -19.76 -4.06
N GLY A 242 13.18 -19.95 -2.92
CA GLY A 242 14.49 -20.59 -2.83
C GLY A 242 15.67 -19.64 -3.07
N VAL A 243 15.45 -18.39 -3.42
CA VAL A 243 16.53 -17.40 -3.61
C VAL A 243 17.34 -17.25 -2.34
N LEU A 244 18.65 -17.36 -2.45
CA LEU A 244 19.60 -17.10 -1.37
C LEU A 244 19.95 -15.61 -1.39
N THR A 245 19.64 -14.93 -0.29
CA THR A 245 19.88 -13.48 -0.14
C THR A 245 20.93 -13.25 0.95
N PRO A 246 22.12 -12.70 0.61
CA PRO A 246 23.12 -12.36 1.60
C PRO A 246 22.73 -11.10 2.39
N TYR A 247 23.09 -11.07 3.66
CA TYR A 247 22.94 -9.90 4.52
C TYR A 247 24.17 -9.73 5.44
N ALA A 248 24.50 -8.47 5.69
CA ALA A 248 25.55 -8.10 6.61
C ALA A 248 25.09 -8.26 8.07
N MET A 249 25.90 -8.88 8.90
CA MET A 249 25.81 -8.86 10.36
C MET A 249 26.80 -7.81 10.85
N LEU A 250 26.28 -6.74 11.43
CA LEU A 250 27.03 -5.53 11.75
C LEU A 250 27.28 -5.41 13.26
N GLU A 251 28.39 -4.81 13.64
CA GLU A 251 28.50 -4.20 14.95
C GLU A 251 27.38 -3.18 15.08
N PRO A 252 26.57 -3.21 16.19
CA PRO A 252 25.43 -2.32 16.32
C PRO A 252 25.82 -0.85 16.11
N VAL A 253 25.09 -0.16 15.24
CA VAL A 253 25.33 1.24 14.90
C VAL A 253 24.01 2.00 14.78
N GLU A 254 24.00 3.22 15.27
CA GLU A 254 22.81 4.07 15.20
C GLU A 254 22.76 4.83 13.86
N ILE A 255 21.61 4.75 13.17
CA ILE A 255 21.32 5.51 11.96
C ILE A 255 19.90 6.07 12.06
N GLY A 256 19.78 7.40 12.28
CA GLY A 256 18.49 8.07 12.34
C GLY A 256 17.59 7.52 13.45
N GLY A 257 18.09 7.48 14.69
CA GLY A 257 17.33 7.05 15.86
C GLY A 257 17.07 5.54 15.95
N VAL A 258 17.67 4.72 15.07
CA VAL A 258 17.49 3.25 15.07
C VAL A 258 18.83 2.55 15.11
N ILE A 259 18.96 1.56 15.99
CA ILE A 259 20.14 0.68 16.05
C ILE A 259 20.04 -0.35 14.92
N ILE A 260 21.05 -0.37 14.05
CA ILE A 260 21.17 -1.28 12.92
C ILE A 260 22.20 -2.36 13.24
N GLU A 261 21.76 -3.61 13.26
CA GLU A 261 22.61 -4.80 13.44
C GLU A 261 22.69 -5.64 12.16
N ARG A 262 21.79 -5.39 11.20
CA ARG A 262 21.73 -6.11 9.92
C ARG A 262 21.43 -5.16 8.77
N ALA A 263 22.10 -5.38 7.63
CA ALA A 263 21.87 -4.62 6.40
C ALA A 263 21.87 -5.55 5.19
N THR A 264 21.13 -5.21 4.14
CA THR A 264 21.17 -6.04 2.93
C THR A 264 22.50 -5.86 2.19
N LEU A 265 22.93 -6.93 1.57
CA LEU A 265 24.06 -6.98 0.62
C LEU A 265 23.56 -7.24 -0.81
N HIS A 266 22.26 -7.06 -1.06
CA HIS A 266 21.58 -7.26 -2.34
C HIS A 266 21.70 -8.70 -2.85
N ASN A 267 22.85 -9.08 -3.41
CA ASN A 267 23.15 -10.39 -3.97
C ASN A 267 24.65 -10.70 -3.87
N PHE A 268 25.06 -11.88 -4.30
CA PHE A 268 26.48 -12.31 -4.22
C PHE A 268 27.39 -11.58 -5.21
N ASP A 269 26.86 -11.20 -6.38
CA ASP A 269 27.61 -10.43 -7.37
C ASP A 269 27.96 -9.05 -6.85
N TYR A 270 27.04 -8.41 -6.11
CA TYR A 270 27.30 -7.14 -5.45
C TYR A 270 28.43 -7.23 -4.41
N ILE A 271 28.49 -8.33 -3.64
CA ILE A 271 29.57 -8.58 -2.69
C ILE A 271 30.91 -8.71 -3.43
N ALA A 272 30.92 -9.46 -4.53
CA ALA A 272 32.12 -9.69 -5.34
C ALA A 272 32.58 -8.39 -6.04
N GLU A 273 31.65 -7.65 -6.66
CA GLU A 273 31.93 -6.38 -7.36
C GLU A 273 32.53 -5.34 -6.41
N LYS A 274 31.97 -5.21 -5.20
CA LYS A 274 32.42 -4.25 -4.17
C LYS A 274 33.57 -4.79 -3.32
N ASP A 275 33.96 -6.05 -3.50
CA ASP A 275 34.97 -6.73 -2.69
C ASP A 275 34.70 -6.60 -1.18
N ILE A 276 33.43 -6.82 -0.76
CA ILE A 276 33.02 -6.75 0.63
C ILE A 276 33.42 -8.03 1.36
N ARG A 277 34.13 -7.89 2.48
CA ARG A 277 34.70 -9.00 3.24
C ARG A 277 34.29 -8.98 4.72
N PRO A 278 33.95 -10.11 5.33
CA PRO A 278 33.86 -10.20 6.79
C PRO A 278 35.11 -9.62 7.46
N GLY A 279 34.92 -8.77 8.45
CA GLY A 279 35.96 -8.02 9.10
C GLY A 279 36.15 -6.58 8.61
N ASP A 280 35.68 -6.24 7.44
CA ASP A 280 35.73 -4.88 6.88
C ASP A 280 35.04 -3.84 7.78
N ARG A 281 35.58 -2.63 7.79
CA ARG A 281 34.79 -1.46 8.11
C ARG A 281 33.98 -1.10 6.89
N VAL A 282 32.65 -1.04 7.03
CA VAL A 282 31.73 -0.82 5.90
C VAL A 282 30.94 0.47 6.06
N LEU A 283 30.64 1.12 4.94
CA LEU A 283 29.72 2.25 4.89
C LEU A 283 28.30 1.72 4.72
N VAL A 284 27.43 2.02 5.69
CA VAL A 284 26.03 1.61 5.71
C VAL A 284 25.14 2.80 5.48
N LYS A 285 24.15 2.63 4.62
CA LYS A 285 23.18 3.66 4.25
C LYS A 285 21.77 3.19 4.57
N ARG A 286 20.98 4.09 5.14
CA ARG A 286 19.56 3.90 5.33
C ARG A 286 18.81 4.96 4.53
N ALA A 287 18.22 4.56 3.40
CA ALA A 287 17.39 5.42 2.56
C ALA A 287 15.96 5.43 3.11
N GLY A 288 15.48 6.60 3.52
CA GLY A 288 14.20 6.70 4.19
C GLY A 288 14.16 5.82 5.44
N GLU A 289 13.00 5.41 5.89
CA GLU A 289 12.86 4.51 7.03
C GLU A 289 12.84 3.01 6.63
N VAL A 290 13.36 2.69 5.44
CA VAL A 290 13.26 1.36 4.85
C VAL A 290 14.48 0.49 5.23
N ILE A 291 14.88 -0.41 4.37
CA ILE A 291 15.89 -1.43 4.66
C ILE A 291 17.29 -0.82 4.57
N PRO A 292 18.14 -0.92 5.62
CA PRO A 292 19.53 -0.50 5.53
C PRO A 292 20.31 -1.40 4.57
N TYR A 293 21.28 -0.83 3.85
CA TYR A 293 22.16 -1.60 2.97
C TYR A 293 23.63 -1.13 3.09
N VAL A 294 24.53 -2.04 2.80
CA VAL A 294 25.96 -1.77 2.76
C VAL A 294 26.29 -1.16 1.40
N ILE A 295 26.92 0.03 1.38
CA ILE A 295 27.39 0.68 0.14
C ILE A 295 28.68 0.03 -0.35
N GLY A 296 29.59 -0.29 0.58
CA GLY A 296 30.87 -0.89 0.29
C GLY A 296 31.85 -0.82 1.48
N PRO A 297 33.03 -1.39 1.34
CA PRO A 297 34.07 -1.35 2.37
C PRO A 297 34.80 -0.01 2.38
N VAL A 298 35.31 0.37 3.55
CA VAL A 298 36.30 1.44 3.73
C VAL A 298 37.68 0.79 3.56
N VAL A 299 38.15 0.72 2.33
CA VAL A 299 39.35 -0.07 1.96
C VAL A 299 40.58 0.36 2.73
N ASP A 300 40.74 1.66 2.96
CA ASP A 300 41.89 2.21 3.72
C ASP A 300 41.91 1.81 5.21
N ALA A 301 40.80 1.26 5.71
CA ALA A 301 40.70 0.79 7.09
C ALA A 301 40.99 -0.72 7.22
N ARG A 302 41.34 -1.42 6.14
CA ARG A 302 41.66 -2.83 6.17
C ARG A 302 42.97 -3.10 6.87
N SER A 303 42.98 -4.16 7.69
CA SER A 303 44.15 -4.66 8.40
C SER A 303 44.90 -5.78 7.67
N GLY A 304 44.29 -6.35 6.61
CA GLY A 304 44.79 -7.53 5.90
C GLY A 304 44.32 -8.87 6.48
N ALA A 305 43.49 -8.81 7.55
CA ALA A 305 42.90 -10.01 8.17
C ALA A 305 41.52 -10.38 7.56
N GLU A 306 40.97 -9.52 6.70
CA GLU A 306 39.67 -9.67 6.09
C GLU A 306 39.67 -10.81 5.05
N LYS A 307 38.68 -11.71 5.16
CA LYS A 307 38.60 -12.90 4.31
C LYS A 307 37.64 -12.66 3.15
N SER A 308 37.98 -13.10 1.94
CA SER A 308 37.07 -13.10 0.81
C SER A 308 35.85 -13.95 1.13
N PHE A 309 34.67 -13.45 0.75
CA PHE A 309 33.40 -14.17 0.88
C PHE A 309 33.05 -14.84 -0.44
N LEU A 310 32.66 -16.11 -0.37
CA LEU A 310 32.18 -16.89 -1.52
C LEU A 310 30.74 -17.34 -1.28
N PRO A 311 29.90 -17.42 -2.33
CA PRO A 311 28.56 -17.98 -2.21
C PRO A 311 28.61 -19.40 -1.63
N PRO A 312 27.65 -19.77 -0.75
CA PRO A 312 27.61 -21.11 -0.18
C PRO A 312 27.31 -22.16 -1.27
N GLN A 313 28.00 -23.29 -1.24
CA GLN A 313 27.74 -24.41 -2.16
C GLN A 313 26.51 -25.25 -1.77
N SER A 314 26.05 -25.10 -0.52
CA SER A 314 24.87 -25.78 0.00
C SER A 314 23.93 -24.81 0.71
N CYS A 315 22.64 -25.10 0.66
CA CYS A 315 21.60 -24.33 1.31
C CYS A 315 21.82 -24.30 2.84
N PRO A 316 21.89 -23.14 3.49
CA PRO A 316 22.11 -23.06 4.92
C PRO A 316 20.97 -23.65 5.77
N ALA A 317 19.77 -23.83 5.19
CA ALA A 317 18.62 -24.34 5.91
C ALA A 317 18.39 -25.85 5.75
N CYS A 318 18.74 -26.44 4.59
CA CYS A 318 18.44 -27.86 4.34
C CYS A 318 19.68 -28.68 3.90
N GLY A 319 20.85 -28.05 3.74
CA GLY A 319 22.10 -28.72 3.37
C GLY A 319 22.19 -29.23 1.93
N GLN A 320 21.13 -29.11 1.12
CA GLN A 320 21.13 -29.52 -0.27
C GLN A 320 21.97 -28.58 -1.13
N PRO A 321 22.57 -29.05 -2.24
CA PRO A 321 23.29 -28.19 -3.16
C PRO A 321 22.45 -27.01 -3.62
N VAL A 322 23.10 -25.86 -3.82
CA VAL A 322 22.47 -24.68 -4.44
C VAL A 322 22.81 -24.61 -5.91
N GLU A 323 21.91 -24.02 -6.70
CA GLU A 323 22.07 -23.85 -8.14
C GLU A 323 22.18 -22.37 -8.49
N HIS A 324 23.00 -22.07 -9.49
CA HIS A 324 23.11 -20.78 -10.13
C HIS A 324 22.86 -20.95 -11.62
N PHE A 325 21.77 -20.39 -12.11
CA PHE A 325 21.37 -20.53 -13.50
C PHE A 325 22.11 -19.52 -14.39
N GLU A 326 22.48 -19.92 -15.58
CA GLU A 326 23.16 -19.06 -16.54
C GLU A 326 22.30 -17.85 -16.91
N GLY A 327 22.86 -16.64 -16.79
CA GLY A 327 22.16 -15.38 -17.04
C GLY A 327 21.30 -14.87 -15.85
N GLU A 328 21.22 -15.59 -14.74
CA GLU A 328 20.56 -15.12 -13.53
C GLU A 328 21.58 -14.68 -12.47
N VAL A 329 21.28 -13.59 -11.76
CA VAL A 329 22.09 -13.05 -10.64
C VAL A 329 21.84 -13.83 -9.35
N ALA A 330 20.71 -14.53 -9.25
CA ALA A 330 20.27 -15.18 -8.04
C ALA A 330 20.77 -16.62 -7.92
N TRP A 331 21.13 -17.02 -6.71
CA TRP A 331 21.44 -18.39 -6.32
C TRP A 331 20.23 -19.03 -5.67
N TYR A 332 19.96 -20.30 -5.92
CA TYR A 332 18.72 -20.96 -5.54
C TYR A 332 18.94 -22.25 -4.75
N CYS A 333 18.18 -22.40 -3.68
CA CYS A 333 17.88 -23.72 -3.13
C CYS A 333 16.72 -24.31 -3.91
N VAL A 334 16.95 -25.33 -4.72
CA VAL A 334 15.93 -25.98 -5.55
C VAL A 334 15.13 -27.06 -4.81
N ASN A 335 15.45 -27.31 -3.54
CA ASN A 335 14.73 -28.30 -2.74
C ASN A 335 13.33 -27.80 -2.35
N ALA A 336 12.30 -28.33 -2.99
CA ALA A 336 10.90 -28.01 -2.70
C ALA A 336 10.47 -28.33 -1.25
N SER A 337 11.21 -29.19 -0.56
CA SER A 337 10.99 -29.57 0.85
C SER A 337 11.87 -28.81 1.82
N CYS A 338 12.51 -27.71 1.39
CA CYS A 338 13.35 -26.90 2.25
C CYS A 338 12.52 -26.25 3.37
N PRO A 339 12.83 -26.48 4.65
CA PRO A 339 12.03 -25.94 5.75
C PRO A 339 11.96 -24.43 5.76
N ALA A 340 13.02 -23.73 5.36
CA ALA A 340 13.01 -22.27 5.25
C ALA A 340 12.05 -21.77 4.17
N GLN A 341 11.95 -22.44 3.04
CA GLN A 341 10.97 -22.12 2.01
C GLN A 341 9.54 -22.38 2.48
N LEU A 342 9.31 -23.49 3.17
CA LEU A 342 8.00 -23.83 3.73
C LEU A 342 7.54 -22.75 4.72
N VAL A 343 8.39 -22.34 5.68
CA VAL A 343 8.09 -21.27 6.64
C VAL A 343 7.67 -19.99 5.90
N ARG A 344 8.43 -19.58 4.90
CA ARG A 344 8.15 -18.35 4.13
C ARG A 344 6.91 -18.47 3.25
N ASN A 345 6.64 -19.64 2.69
CA ASN A 345 5.41 -19.90 1.93
C ASN A 345 4.18 -19.81 2.82
N VAL A 346 4.21 -20.42 4.01
CA VAL A 346 3.11 -20.35 4.98
C VAL A 346 2.96 -18.92 5.52
N GLU A 347 4.05 -18.22 5.87
CA GLU A 347 4.03 -16.81 6.29
C GLU A 347 3.36 -15.90 5.24
N HIS A 348 3.73 -16.09 3.97
CA HIS A 348 3.10 -15.37 2.87
C HIS A 348 1.61 -15.69 2.74
N PHE A 349 1.27 -16.97 2.76
CA PHE A 349 -0.12 -17.44 2.63
C PHE A 349 -1.05 -16.85 3.69
N VAL A 350 -0.58 -16.75 4.94
CA VAL A 350 -1.39 -16.24 6.06
C VAL A 350 -1.36 -14.71 6.19
N SER A 351 -0.55 -14.02 5.39
CA SER A 351 -0.35 -12.57 5.48
C SER A 351 -1.63 -11.77 5.19
N LYS A 352 -1.66 -10.51 5.66
CA LYS A 352 -2.80 -9.59 5.51
C LYS A 352 -3.21 -9.34 4.05
N GLY A 353 -2.27 -9.34 3.11
CA GLY A 353 -2.53 -9.19 1.66
C GLY A 353 -3.00 -10.47 0.97
N ALA A 354 -2.87 -11.63 1.63
CA ALA A 354 -3.24 -12.95 1.14
C ALA A 354 -4.48 -13.47 1.88
N MET A 355 -4.41 -14.62 2.56
CA MET A 355 -5.58 -15.22 3.24
C MET A 355 -5.93 -14.55 4.57
N ASP A 356 -5.11 -13.64 5.10
CA ASP A 356 -5.35 -12.82 6.30
C ASP A 356 -5.75 -13.66 7.53
N ILE A 357 -4.94 -14.65 7.87
CA ILE A 357 -5.20 -15.50 9.03
C ILE A 357 -4.69 -14.83 10.30
N ALA A 358 -5.60 -14.17 11.01
CA ALA A 358 -5.27 -13.45 12.23
C ALA A 358 -4.69 -14.38 13.31
N GLY A 359 -3.64 -13.89 13.99
CA GLY A 359 -2.99 -14.63 15.07
C GLY A 359 -1.92 -15.63 14.65
N LEU A 360 -1.68 -15.84 13.34
CA LEU A 360 -0.69 -16.76 12.80
C LEU A 360 0.58 -16.03 12.39
N GLY A 361 1.33 -15.49 13.38
CA GLY A 361 2.63 -14.87 13.13
C GLY A 361 3.74 -15.89 12.90
N ILE A 362 4.89 -15.43 12.36
CA ILE A 362 6.01 -16.27 11.93
C ILE A 362 6.47 -17.29 12.99
N LYS A 363 6.53 -16.91 14.26
CA LYS A 363 6.94 -17.83 15.36
C LYS A 363 5.99 -19.00 15.52
N ILE A 364 4.70 -18.80 15.33
CA ILE A 364 3.71 -19.87 15.38
C ILE A 364 3.81 -20.74 14.12
N VAL A 365 4.04 -20.14 12.96
CA VAL A 365 4.30 -20.88 11.71
C VAL A 365 5.52 -21.80 11.88
N GLU A 366 6.63 -21.28 12.40
CA GLU A 366 7.84 -22.06 12.67
C GLU A 366 7.55 -23.22 13.64
N GLN A 367 6.80 -22.97 14.71
CA GLN A 367 6.42 -23.98 15.69
C GLN A 367 5.55 -25.07 15.07
N LEU A 368 4.52 -24.72 14.30
CA LEU A 368 3.64 -25.69 13.63
C LEU A 368 4.40 -26.60 12.64
N ILE A 369 5.38 -26.02 11.94
CA ILE A 369 6.22 -26.76 10.98
C ILE A 369 7.20 -27.67 11.73
N ALA A 370 7.83 -27.18 12.80
CA ALA A 370 8.77 -27.96 13.61
C ALA A 370 8.10 -29.19 14.25
N GLU A 371 6.84 -29.03 14.71
CA GLU A 371 6.03 -30.12 15.27
C GLU A 371 5.40 -31.04 14.18
N GLY A 372 5.68 -30.76 12.89
CA GLY A 372 5.19 -31.56 11.77
C GLY A 372 3.68 -31.48 11.53
N LEU A 373 3.00 -30.51 12.16
CA LEU A 373 1.55 -30.27 12.01
C LEU A 373 1.22 -29.61 10.67
N VAL A 374 2.15 -28.86 10.09
CA VAL A 374 2.01 -28.15 8.81
C VAL A 374 3.17 -28.54 7.89
N LYS A 375 2.86 -29.19 6.77
CA LYS A 375 3.79 -29.61 5.72
C LYS A 375 3.57 -28.85 4.41
N ASP A 376 2.40 -28.25 4.26
CA ASP A 376 2.05 -27.30 3.21
C ASP A 376 0.93 -26.35 3.70
N VAL A 377 0.60 -25.33 2.91
CA VAL A 377 -0.39 -24.31 3.31
C VAL A 377 -1.81 -24.86 3.49
N ALA A 378 -2.16 -25.96 2.85
CA ALA A 378 -3.49 -26.55 2.96
C ALA A 378 -3.69 -27.28 4.31
N ASP A 379 -2.60 -27.72 4.96
CA ASP A 379 -2.68 -28.37 6.27
C ASP A 379 -3.21 -27.42 7.36
N LEU A 380 -3.08 -26.10 7.17
CA LEU A 380 -3.65 -25.10 8.08
C LEU A 380 -5.15 -25.32 8.31
N TYR A 381 -5.89 -25.70 7.28
CA TYR A 381 -7.34 -25.89 7.32
C TYR A 381 -7.78 -27.24 7.91
N THR A 382 -6.82 -28.10 8.25
CA THR A 382 -7.05 -29.38 8.93
C THR A 382 -6.60 -29.38 10.39
N LEU A 383 -6.04 -28.26 10.87
CA LEU A 383 -5.62 -28.10 12.25
C LEU A 383 -6.81 -28.19 13.21
N ARG A 384 -6.61 -28.88 14.32
CA ARG A 384 -7.58 -29.02 15.39
C ARG A 384 -7.09 -28.34 16.66
N LYS A 385 -8.02 -27.86 17.47
CA LYS A 385 -7.76 -27.18 18.74
C LYS A 385 -6.86 -28.01 19.66
N GLU A 386 -7.12 -29.30 19.76
CA GLU A 386 -6.39 -30.22 20.64
C GLU A 386 -4.89 -30.30 20.29
N GLN A 387 -4.57 -30.23 18.99
CA GLN A 387 -3.19 -30.20 18.53
C GLN A 387 -2.48 -28.90 18.93
N LEU A 388 -3.20 -27.76 18.89
CA LEU A 388 -2.66 -26.47 19.29
C LEU A 388 -2.44 -26.37 20.80
N LEU A 389 -3.33 -26.96 21.62
CA LEU A 389 -3.19 -26.98 23.06
C LEU A 389 -1.95 -27.76 23.54
N GLY A 390 -1.41 -28.65 22.71
CA GLY A 390 -0.15 -29.36 22.96
C GLY A 390 1.10 -28.51 22.72
N LEU A 391 0.96 -27.32 22.14
CA LEU A 391 2.09 -26.45 21.78
C LEU A 391 2.43 -25.49 22.92
N GLU A 392 3.73 -25.19 23.08
CA GLU A 392 4.19 -24.21 24.07
C GLU A 392 3.57 -22.82 23.80
N GLY A 393 3.06 -22.19 24.86
CA GLY A 393 2.47 -20.86 24.80
C GLY A 393 1.06 -20.81 24.19
N PHE A 394 0.38 -21.97 24.01
CA PHE A 394 -1.02 -22.03 23.64
C PHE A 394 -1.91 -22.35 24.85
N ALA A 395 -2.83 -21.45 25.13
CA ALA A 395 -3.95 -21.67 26.05
C ALA A 395 -5.27 -21.69 25.24
N GLU A 396 -6.37 -22.13 25.86
CA GLU A 396 -7.71 -22.27 25.29
C GLU A 396 -8.07 -21.07 24.38
N LYS A 397 -8.04 -19.85 24.92
CA LYS A 397 -8.42 -18.63 24.20
C LYS A 397 -7.57 -18.38 22.95
N LYS A 398 -6.26 -18.65 23.03
CA LYS A 398 -5.35 -18.45 21.89
C LYS A 398 -5.61 -19.50 20.80
N ALA A 399 -5.84 -20.75 21.20
CA ALA A 399 -6.18 -21.83 20.27
C ALA A 399 -7.53 -21.55 19.57
N ASP A 400 -8.57 -21.15 20.34
CA ASP A 400 -9.88 -20.80 19.78
C ASP A 400 -9.80 -19.63 18.80
N ASN A 401 -9.04 -18.59 19.14
CA ASN A 401 -8.86 -17.43 18.25
C ASN A 401 -8.16 -17.82 16.95
N LEU A 402 -7.14 -18.69 17.02
CA LEU A 402 -6.42 -19.14 15.83
C LEU A 402 -7.30 -20.01 14.93
N ILE A 403 -8.02 -21.01 15.49
CA ILE A 403 -8.96 -21.83 14.72
C ILE A 403 -10.05 -20.99 14.06
N ARG A 404 -10.57 -19.97 14.79
CA ARG A 404 -11.53 -19.03 14.22
C ARG A 404 -10.92 -18.24 13.06
N GLY A 405 -9.72 -17.66 13.23
CA GLY A 405 -9.02 -16.92 12.17
C GLY A 405 -8.78 -17.79 10.92
N ILE A 406 -8.44 -19.06 11.09
CA ILE A 406 -8.30 -20.02 9.98
C ILE A 406 -9.67 -20.25 9.30
N SER A 407 -10.74 -20.47 10.08
CA SER A 407 -12.09 -20.67 9.54
C SER A 407 -12.60 -19.44 8.79
N ASP A 408 -12.41 -18.25 9.35
CA ASP A 408 -12.84 -16.99 8.74
C ASP A 408 -12.13 -16.75 7.40
N SER A 409 -10.86 -17.13 7.29
CA SER A 409 -10.07 -17.00 6.06
C SER A 409 -10.59 -17.84 4.89
N ALA A 410 -11.38 -18.88 5.17
CA ALA A 410 -12.00 -19.71 4.13
C ALA A 410 -12.96 -18.93 3.21
N ASN A 411 -13.47 -17.78 3.68
CA ASN A 411 -14.37 -16.90 2.93
C ASN A 411 -13.65 -15.83 2.11
N GLN A 412 -12.33 -15.84 2.06
CA GLN A 412 -11.57 -14.87 1.28
C GLN A 412 -11.83 -15.02 -0.22
N PRO A 413 -11.89 -13.90 -0.98
CA PRO A 413 -12.17 -13.92 -2.41
C PRO A 413 -11.02 -14.55 -3.21
N LEU A 414 -11.34 -14.99 -4.44
CA LEU A 414 -10.41 -15.66 -5.35
C LEU A 414 -9.08 -14.89 -5.55
N GLN A 415 -9.13 -13.58 -5.71
CA GLN A 415 -7.94 -12.75 -5.87
C GLN A 415 -6.95 -12.90 -4.71
N ARG A 416 -7.44 -13.04 -3.47
CA ARG A 416 -6.60 -13.24 -2.29
C ARG A 416 -5.97 -14.61 -2.26
N LEU A 417 -6.72 -15.64 -2.65
CA LEU A 417 -6.16 -16.98 -2.78
C LEU A 417 -5.09 -17.03 -3.88
N ILE A 418 -5.30 -16.41 -5.05
CA ILE A 418 -4.28 -16.31 -6.10
C ILE A 418 -3.02 -15.62 -5.57
N THR A 419 -3.16 -14.51 -4.83
CA THR A 419 -2.03 -13.86 -4.17
C THR A 419 -1.32 -14.80 -3.20
N ALA A 420 -2.09 -15.53 -2.38
CA ALA A 420 -1.59 -16.44 -1.35
C ALA A 420 -0.80 -17.63 -1.93
N LEU A 421 -1.14 -18.10 -3.13
CA LEU A 421 -0.40 -19.16 -3.82
C LEU A 421 1.04 -18.77 -4.15
N GLY A 422 1.34 -17.46 -4.15
CA GLY A 422 2.69 -16.95 -4.22
C GLY A 422 3.40 -17.22 -5.54
N ILE A 423 2.69 -17.22 -6.64
CA ILE A 423 3.22 -17.40 -8.00
C ILE A 423 4.20 -16.25 -8.32
N ARG A 424 5.34 -16.57 -8.92
CA ARG A 424 6.37 -15.57 -9.28
C ARG A 424 5.79 -14.51 -10.21
N GLY A 425 5.96 -13.23 -9.86
CA GLY A 425 5.44 -12.09 -10.63
C GLY A 425 3.96 -11.78 -10.38
N VAL A 426 3.23 -12.60 -9.61
CA VAL A 426 1.82 -12.39 -9.29
C VAL A 426 1.70 -11.75 -7.90
N GLY A 427 1.54 -10.44 -7.87
CA GLY A 427 1.19 -9.67 -6.67
C GLY A 427 -0.32 -9.37 -6.61
N GLU A 428 -0.76 -8.58 -5.61
CA GLU A 428 -2.18 -8.25 -5.39
C GLU A 428 -2.88 -7.68 -6.63
N VAL A 429 -2.20 -6.81 -7.41
CA VAL A 429 -2.75 -6.19 -8.62
C VAL A 429 -2.97 -7.24 -9.70
N VAL A 430 -1.93 -8.00 -10.05
CA VAL A 430 -2.01 -9.06 -11.07
C VAL A 430 -3.02 -10.14 -10.65
N ALA A 431 -3.05 -10.52 -9.37
CA ALA A 431 -4.02 -11.49 -8.85
C ALA A 431 -5.48 -11.02 -8.99
N ARG A 432 -5.73 -9.72 -8.83
CA ARG A 432 -7.05 -9.11 -9.05
C ARG A 432 -7.45 -9.20 -10.53
N ASP A 433 -6.54 -8.86 -11.42
CA ASP A 433 -6.81 -8.89 -12.86
C ASP A 433 -7.00 -10.33 -13.35
N LEU A 434 -6.22 -11.29 -12.83
CA LEU A 434 -6.41 -12.72 -13.07
C LEU A 434 -7.77 -13.22 -12.56
N ALA A 435 -8.19 -12.81 -11.34
CA ALA A 435 -9.48 -13.23 -10.78
C ALA A 435 -10.68 -12.63 -11.53
N ARG A 436 -10.49 -11.48 -12.20
CA ARG A 436 -11.48 -10.88 -13.10
C ARG A 436 -11.59 -11.64 -14.43
N ALA A 437 -10.44 -11.99 -15.02
CA ALA A 437 -10.39 -12.70 -16.30
C ALA A 437 -10.74 -14.19 -16.16
N PHE A 438 -10.34 -14.81 -15.06
CA PHE A 438 -10.53 -16.24 -14.79
C PHE A 438 -11.31 -16.41 -13.48
N PRO A 439 -12.66 -16.56 -13.54
CA PRO A 439 -13.51 -16.58 -12.36
C PRO A 439 -13.34 -17.82 -11.45
N SER A 440 -12.46 -18.74 -11.78
CA SER A 440 -12.09 -19.87 -10.92
C SER A 440 -10.64 -20.31 -11.13
N LEU A 441 -10.05 -20.95 -10.09
CA LEU A 441 -8.72 -21.54 -10.23
C LEU A 441 -8.67 -22.66 -11.28
N ASP A 442 -9.78 -23.39 -11.48
CA ASP A 442 -9.86 -24.43 -12.51
C ASP A 442 -9.73 -23.86 -13.93
N LEU A 443 -10.23 -22.65 -14.17
CA LEU A 443 -10.08 -21.95 -15.44
C LEU A 443 -8.68 -21.34 -15.58
N LEU A 444 -8.18 -20.69 -14.54
CA LEU A 444 -6.83 -20.15 -14.54
C LEU A 444 -5.76 -21.23 -14.76
N ALA A 445 -5.94 -22.42 -14.16
CA ALA A 445 -5.03 -23.55 -14.34
C ALA A 445 -4.98 -24.12 -15.77
N LYS A 446 -5.98 -23.81 -16.61
CA LYS A 446 -6.06 -24.23 -18.01
C LYS A 446 -5.66 -23.15 -18.99
N ALA A 447 -5.41 -21.93 -18.52
CA ALA A 447 -5.02 -20.81 -19.36
C ALA A 447 -3.67 -21.06 -20.02
N SER A 448 -3.58 -20.76 -21.31
CA SER A 448 -2.32 -20.76 -22.04
C SER A 448 -1.50 -19.48 -21.77
N THR A 449 -0.23 -19.48 -22.15
CA THR A 449 0.60 -18.27 -22.11
C THR A 449 0.01 -17.15 -22.95
N ASP A 450 -0.61 -17.47 -24.07
CA ASP A 450 -1.24 -16.48 -24.96
C ASP A 450 -2.49 -15.86 -24.30
N ASP A 451 -3.35 -16.67 -23.66
CA ASP A 451 -4.52 -16.16 -22.93
C ASP A 451 -4.11 -15.21 -21.81
N LEU A 452 -3.05 -15.53 -21.09
CA LEU A 452 -2.53 -14.72 -20.00
C LEU A 452 -1.92 -13.40 -20.49
N GLN A 453 -1.21 -13.41 -21.62
CA GLN A 453 -0.59 -12.22 -22.22
C GLN A 453 -1.61 -11.25 -22.84
N MET A 454 -2.86 -11.66 -23.03
CA MET A 454 -3.95 -10.74 -23.41
C MET A 454 -4.29 -9.74 -22.32
N LEU A 455 -3.89 -10.02 -21.06
CA LEU A 455 -4.13 -9.12 -19.93
C LEU A 455 -3.05 -8.05 -19.85
N GLU A 456 -3.47 -6.80 -19.64
CA GLU A 456 -2.55 -5.67 -19.47
C GLU A 456 -1.66 -5.89 -18.23
N GLY A 457 -0.35 -5.72 -18.41
CA GLY A 457 0.63 -5.88 -17.32
C GLY A 457 1.15 -7.32 -17.14
N ILE A 458 0.68 -8.29 -17.92
CA ILE A 458 1.21 -9.67 -17.91
C ILE A 458 2.08 -9.88 -19.15
N GLY A 459 3.41 -9.81 -18.95
CA GLY A 459 4.41 -10.14 -19.96
C GLY A 459 4.71 -11.64 -20.03
N PRO A 460 5.53 -12.08 -21.04
CA PRO A 460 5.90 -13.48 -21.25
C PRO A 460 6.39 -14.18 -20.00
N ASN A 461 7.29 -13.55 -19.24
CA ASN A 461 7.91 -14.13 -18.04
C ASN A 461 6.88 -14.43 -16.92
N ILE A 462 5.85 -13.58 -16.78
CA ILE A 462 4.80 -13.78 -15.77
C ILE A 462 3.84 -14.87 -16.25
N ALA A 463 3.47 -14.86 -17.54
CA ALA A 463 2.60 -15.86 -18.14
C ALA A 463 3.21 -17.27 -18.05
N GLU A 464 4.49 -17.43 -18.39
CA GLU A 464 5.23 -18.68 -18.24
C GLU A 464 5.30 -19.13 -16.78
N ALA A 465 5.58 -18.21 -15.85
CA ALA A 465 5.64 -18.52 -14.42
C ALA A 465 4.30 -19.02 -13.88
N ILE A 466 3.17 -18.50 -14.37
CA ILE A 466 1.84 -18.96 -14.00
C ILE A 466 1.61 -20.39 -14.53
N VAL A 467 1.83 -20.63 -15.81
CA VAL A 467 1.63 -21.94 -16.44
C VAL A 467 2.49 -22.99 -15.77
N ASP A 468 3.78 -22.72 -15.58
CA ASP A 468 4.72 -23.61 -14.90
C ASP A 468 4.31 -23.93 -13.48
N TRP A 469 3.80 -22.90 -12.75
CA TRP A 469 3.38 -23.10 -11.37
C TRP A 469 2.23 -24.10 -11.27
N PHE A 470 1.21 -24.00 -12.14
CA PHE A 470 0.08 -24.94 -12.19
C PHE A 470 0.46 -26.32 -12.73
N ALA A 471 1.48 -26.42 -13.57
CA ALA A 471 1.97 -27.68 -14.11
C ALA A 471 2.74 -28.53 -13.07
N ARG A 472 3.28 -27.91 -12.01
CA ARG A 472 4.11 -28.61 -11.00
C ARG A 472 3.30 -29.61 -10.16
N PRO A 473 3.68 -30.89 -10.08
CA PRO A 473 2.94 -31.92 -9.32
C PRO A 473 2.79 -31.58 -7.83
N ALA A 474 3.78 -30.92 -7.22
CA ALA A 474 3.73 -30.50 -5.82
C ALA A 474 2.59 -29.49 -5.59
N ASN A 475 2.47 -28.48 -6.48
CA ASN A 475 1.43 -27.47 -6.40
C ASN A 475 0.03 -28.04 -6.67
N GLN A 476 -0.07 -28.98 -7.62
CA GLN A 476 -1.33 -29.70 -7.89
C GLN A 476 -1.83 -30.47 -6.66
N LYS A 477 -0.92 -31.08 -5.88
CA LYS A 477 -1.28 -31.75 -4.60
C LYS A 477 -1.81 -30.74 -3.58
N VAL A 478 -1.18 -29.58 -3.44
CA VAL A 478 -1.65 -28.50 -2.54
C VAL A 478 -3.02 -27.99 -2.99
N LEU A 479 -3.22 -27.75 -4.28
CA LEU A 479 -4.52 -27.33 -4.83
C LEU A 479 -5.62 -28.38 -4.58
N ALA A 480 -5.31 -29.66 -4.78
CA ALA A 480 -6.26 -30.75 -4.50
C ALA A 480 -6.65 -30.80 -3.01
N LYS A 481 -5.69 -30.59 -2.10
CA LYS A 481 -5.95 -30.50 -0.65
C LYS A 481 -6.81 -29.27 -0.30
N LEU A 482 -6.48 -28.08 -0.82
CA LEU A 482 -7.29 -26.86 -0.63
C LEU A 482 -8.72 -27.08 -1.12
N LYS A 483 -8.90 -27.68 -2.29
CA LYS A 483 -10.21 -27.98 -2.84
C LYS A 483 -11.00 -28.97 -1.96
N SER A 484 -10.34 -30.00 -1.42
CA SER A 484 -10.97 -30.99 -0.52
C SER A 484 -11.35 -30.40 0.85
N THR A 485 -10.68 -29.36 1.30
CA THR A 485 -11.02 -28.63 2.55
C THR A 485 -12.03 -27.50 2.33
N GLY A 486 -12.55 -27.32 1.12
CA GLY A 486 -13.55 -26.29 0.79
C GLY A 486 -12.96 -24.91 0.50
N ILE A 487 -11.63 -24.76 0.46
CA ILE A 487 -10.94 -23.51 0.15
C ILE A 487 -10.83 -23.38 -1.38
N TRP A 488 -11.96 -23.09 -2.02
CA TRP A 488 -12.05 -23.02 -3.47
C TRP A 488 -13.00 -21.91 -3.92
N PRO A 489 -12.67 -20.63 -3.61
CA PRO A 489 -13.52 -19.52 -3.97
C PRO A 489 -13.64 -19.38 -5.50
N ALA A 490 -14.84 -19.04 -5.95
CA ALA A 490 -15.09 -18.61 -7.31
C ALA A 490 -15.47 -17.12 -7.29
N SER A 491 -15.05 -16.35 -8.31
CA SER A 491 -15.51 -14.99 -8.48
C SER A 491 -16.99 -15.01 -8.88
N SER A 492 -17.81 -14.22 -8.20
CA SER A 492 -19.22 -14.04 -8.57
C SER A 492 -19.40 -13.18 -9.84
N SER A 493 -18.34 -12.53 -10.30
CA SER A 493 -18.32 -11.83 -11.57
C SER A 493 -18.17 -12.85 -12.69
N VAL A 494 -19.27 -13.21 -13.30
CA VAL A 494 -19.28 -13.84 -14.62
C VAL A 494 -18.77 -12.79 -15.60
N ILE A 495 -17.45 -12.73 -15.79
CA ILE A 495 -16.95 -12.08 -17.00
C ILE A 495 -17.14 -13.15 -18.09
N HIS A 496 -18.17 -12.95 -18.89
CA HIS A 496 -18.24 -13.63 -20.16
C HIS A 496 -16.91 -13.35 -20.89
N HIS A 497 -16.14 -14.40 -21.22
CA HIS A 497 -15.27 -14.31 -22.38
C HIS A 497 -16.14 -13.73 -23.50
N PRO A 498 -15.67 -12.73 -24.25
CA PRO A 498 -16.42 -12.20 -25.36
C PRO A 498 -16.53 -13.25 -26.46
N SER A 499 -17.46 -14.20 -26.27
CA SER A 499 -18.00 -14.94 -27.37
C SER A 499 -19.08 -14.04 -27.98
N SER A 500 -18.74 -13.29 -29.03
CA SER A 500 -19.65 -12.53 -29.88
C SER A 500 -20.63 -11.61 -29.16
N GLY A 501 -20.14 -10.64 -28.39
CA GLY A 501 -20.99 -9.53 -27.91
C GLY A 501 -21.27 -8.54 -29.06
N LYS A 502 -22.47 -7.98 -29.11
CA LYS A 502 -22.88 -7.03 -30.17
C LYS A 502 -22.02 -5.76 -30.24
N LEU A 503 -21.23 -5.47 -29.20
CA LEU A 503 -20.29 -4.36 -29.16
C LEU A 503 -18.84 -4.76 -29.48
N GLU A 504 -18.61 -6.00 -29.95
CA GLU A 504 -17.28 -6.52 -30.25
C GLU A 504 -16.56 -5.67 -31.32
N GLY A 505 -15.30 -5.37 -31.09
CA GLY A 505 -14.48 -4.51 -31.97
C GLY A 505 -14.77 -3.01 -31.86
N MET A 506 -15.72 -2.59 -31.03
CA MET A 506 -16.04 -1.17 -30.82
C MET A 506 -15.33 -0.63 -29.59
N THR A 507 -14.75 0.58 -29.71
CA THR A 507 -14.10 1.29 -28.62
C THR A 507 -14.98 2.46 -28.18
N PHE A 508 -15.25 2.53 -26.87
CA PHE A 508 -16.11 3.54 -26.27
C PHE A 508 -15.30 4.46 -25.33
N VAL A 509 -15.75 5.70 -25.24
CA VAL A 509 -15.33 6.64 -24.20
C VAL A 509 -16.56 7.14 -23.48
N VAL A 510 -16.58 7.10 -22.15
CA VAL A 510 -17.69 7.59 -21.34
C VAL A 510 -17.33 8.95 -20.76
N THR A 511 -18.25 9.93 -20.85
CA THR A 511 -18.07 11.28 -20.29
C THR A 511 -19.38 11.85 -19.75
N GLY A 512 -19.30 12.58 -18.63
CA GLY A 512 -20.49 13.08 -17.94
C GLY A 512 -21.14 12.04 -17.02
N THR A 513 -22.22 12.44 -16.33
CA THR A 513 -23.00 11.57 -15.43
C THR A 513 -24.14 10.95 -16.21
N LEU A 514 -24.23 9.63 -16.20
CA LEU A 514 -25.34 8.89 -16.83
C LEU A 514 -26.44 8.65 -15.79
N PRO A 515 -27.73 8.86 -16.14
CA PRO A 515 -28.83 8.71 -15.17
C PRO A 515 -28.99 7.30 -14.59
N GLY A 516 -28.73 6.27 -15.39
CA GLY A 516 -28.95 4.87 -15.02
C GLY A 516 -27.66 4.06 -14.76
N PHE A 517 -26.48 4.68 -14.89
CA PHE A 517 -25.19 4.02 -14.65
C PHE A 517 -24.26 4.88 -13.80
N SER A 518 -23.57 4.28 -12.85
CA SER A 518 -22.29 4.84 -12.39
C SER A 518 -21.26 4.76 -13.53
N ARG A 519 -20.16 5.49 -13.45
CA ARG A 519 -19.10 5.45 -14.46
C ARG A 519 -18.52 4.05 -14.63
N GLU A 520 -18.31 3.37 -13.52
CA GLU A 520 -17.88 1.97 -13.46
C GLU A 520 -18.96 1.04 -14.02
N GLY A 521 -20.23 1.26 -13.67
CA GLY A 521 -21.36 0.46 -14.19
C GLY A 521 -21.54 0.59 -15.71
N ALA A 522 -21.31 1.77 -16.29
CA ALA A 522 -21.32 1.95 -17.74
C ALA A 522 -20.15 1.23 -18.42
N LYS A 523 -18.96 1.25 -17.79
CA LYS A 523 -17.80 0.52 -18.27
C LYS A 523 -18.05 -0.99 -18.23
N GLU A 524 -18.53 -1.52 -17.13
CA GLU A 524 -18.88 -2.94 -16.97
C GLU A 524 -19.95 -3.37 -17.97
N PHE A 525 -20.95 -2.53 -18.21
CA PHE A 525 -22.00 -2.81 -19.20
C PHE A 525 -21.43 -2.92 -20.62
N ILE A 526 -20.57 -1.99 -21.05
CA ILE A 526 -19.94 -2.02 -22.37
C ILE A 526 -19.04 -3.26 -22.51
N GLU A 527 -18.20 -3.53 -21.51
CA GLU A 527 -17.26 -4.63 -21.52
C GLU A 527 -17.97 -5.99 -21.47
N SER A 528 -19.08 -6.11 -20.73
CA SER A 528 -19.90 -7.34 -20.71
C SER A 528 -20.56 -7.67 -22.04
N HIS A 529 -20.71 -6.67 -22.95
CA HIS A 529 -21.23 -6.86 -24.31
C HIS A 529 -20.13 -6.90 -25.39
N GLY A 530 -18.86 -7.08 -24.98
CA GLY A 530 -17.72 -7.25 -25.89
C GLY A 530 -17.07 -5.96 -26.37
N GLY A 531 -17.52 -4.77 -25.89
CA GLY A 531 -16.94 -3.47 -26.25
C GLY A 531 -15.71 -3.16 -25.40
N LYS A 532 -14.85 -2.28 -25.90
CA LYS A 532 -13.66 -1.78 -25.18
C LYS A 532 -13.89 -0.36 -24.69
N VAL A 533 -13.61 -0.05 -23.41
CA VAL A 533 -13.70 1.31 -22.88
C VAL A 533 -12.30 1.90 -22.72
N THR A 534 -12.12 3.16 -23.16
CA THR A 534 -10.86 3.92 -23.00
C THR A 534 -11.13 5.27 -22.36
N ASP A 535 -10.12 5.80 -21.65
CA ASP A 535 -10.25 7.07 -20.93
C ASP A 535 -10.09 8.31 -21.83
N SER A 536 -9.56 8.17 -23.03
CA SER A 536 -9.31 9.30 -23.93
C SER A 536 -9.89 9.07 -25.32
N VAL A 537 -10.47 10.14 -25.90
CA VAL A 537 -10.98 10.11 -27.28
C VAL A 537 -9.81 10.14 -28.26
N SER A 538 -9.81 9.20 -29.23
CA SER A 538 -8.84 9.08 -30.30
C SER A 538 -9.55 8.79 -31.63
N LYS A 539 -8.80 8.75 -32.75
CA LYS A 539 -9.35 8.34 -34.06
C LYS A 539 -9.89 6.91 -34.09
N ASN A 540 -9.47 6.08 -33.13
CA ASN A 540 -9.91 4.69 -33.01
C ASN A 540 -11.13 4.55 -32.07
N THR A 541 -11.66 5.64 -31.52
CA THR A 541 -12.88 5.63 -30.71
C THR A 541 -14.10 5.50 -31.60
N SER A 542 -14.89 4.45 -31.39
CA SER A 542 -16.11 4.19 -32.18
C SER A 542 -17.27 5.08 -31.72
N TYR A 543 -17.44 5.23 -30.41
CA TYR A 543 -18.52 6.00 -29.81
C TYR A 543 -18.07 6.77 -28.56
N LEU A 544 -18.56 7.99 -28.41
CA LEU A 544 -18.56 8.73 -27.15
C LEU A 544 -19.93 8.56 -26.48
N VAL A 545 -19.99 7.96 -25.31
CA VAL A 545 -21.20 7.89 -24.48
C VAL A 545 -21.28 9.16 -23.65
N LEU A 546 -22.31 9.96 -23.91
CA LEU A 546 -22.50 11.29 -23.37
C LEU A 546 -23.54 11.27 -22.26
N GLY A 547 -23.15 11.67 -21.06
CA GLY A 547 -24.02 11.97 -19.93
C GLY A 547 -24.17 13.47 -19.68
N GLU A 548 -24.80 13.84 -18.58
CA GLU A 548 -24.94 15.22 -18.12
C GLU A 548 -23.59 15.82 -17.72
N ASN A 549 -23.41 17.12 -17.96
CA ASN A 549 -22.18 17.88 -17.67
C ASN A 549 -20.91 17.26 -18.32
N PRO A 550 -20.89 17.10 -19.64
CA PRO A 550 -19.74 16.54 -20.34
C PRO A 550 -18.54 17.49 -20.25
N GLY A 551 -17.35 16.92 -19.96
CA GLY A 551 -16.09 17.67 -19.95
C GLY A 551 -15.49 17.88 -21.36
N SER A 552 -14.21 18.19 -21.43
CA SER A 552 -13.43 18.47 -22.67
C SER A 552 -13.46 17.32 -23.71
N LYS A 553 -13.83 16.11 -23.32
CA LYS A 553 -13.93 14.93 -24.21
C LYS A 553 -14.99 15.11 -25.32
N LEU A 554 -16.05 15.86 -25.05
CA LEU A 554 -17.09 16.15 -26.05
C LEU A 554 -16.53 16.96 -27.22
N GLN A 555 -15.80 18.03 -26.94
CA GLN A 555 -15.18 18.87 -27.97
C GLN A 555 -14.17 18.08 -28.81
N LYS A 556 -13.39 17.23 -28.14
CA LYS A 556 -12.41 16.38 -28.82
C LYS A 556 -13.07 15.32 -29.71
N ALA A 557 -14.20 14.73 -29.27
CA ALA A 557 -14.96 13.78 -30.07
C ALA A 557 -15.57 14.44 -31.32
N GLN A 558 -16.13 15.66 -31.18
CA GLN A 558 -16.65 16.45 -32.28
C GLN A 558 -15.55 16.80 -33.30
N ALA A 559 -14.36 17.24 -32.81
CA ALA A 559 -13.22 17.58 -33.66
C ALA A 559 -12.67 16.34 -34.44
N LEU A 560 -12.81 15.14 -33.89
CA LEU A 560 -12.34 13.90 -34.50
C LEU A 560 -13.44 13.15 -35.29
N GLY A 561 -14.69 13.67 -35.32
CA GLY A 561 -15.83 13.05 -36.01
C GLY A 561 -16.31 11.75 -35.35
N VAL A 562 -16.02 11.54 -34.05
CA VAL A 562 -16.46 10.37 -33.28
C VAL A 562 -18.00 10.43 -33.07
N LYS A 563 -18.69 9.33 -33.27
CA LYS A 563 -20.14 9.24 -33.06
C LYS A 563 -20.45 9.42 -31.56
N ILE A 564 -21.44 10.28 -31.28
CA ILE A 564 -21.90 10.60 -29.93
C ILE A 564 -23.24 9.94 -29.68
N ILE A 565 -23.37 9.18 -28.59
CA ILE A 565 -24.59 8.50 -28.17
C ILE A 565 -24.88 8.79 -26.70
N GLY A 566 -26.15 8.80 -26.31
CA GLY A 566 -26.56 8.84 -24.91
C GLY A 566 -26.65 7.43 -24.31
N GLU A 567 -27.13 7.35 -23.07
CA GLU A 567 -27.33 6.06 -22.36
C GLU A 567 -28.27 5.13 -23.13
N ASP A 568 -29.40 5.67 -23.63
CA ASP A 568 -30.37 4.88 -24.42
C ASP A 568 -29.76 4.33 -25.71
N GLY A 569 -28.91 5.13 -26.37
CA GLY A 569 -28.17 4.69 -27.54
C GLY A 569 -27.19 3.58 -27.26
N LEU A 570 -26.52 3.61 -26.08
CA LEU A 570 -25.65 2.54 -25.62
C LEU A 570 -26.44 1.25 -25.37
N ARG A 571 -27.59 1.35 -24.68
CA ARG A 571 -28.46 0.19 -24.41
C ARG A 571 -29.04 -0.41 -25.72
N GLN A 572 -29.41 0.43 -26.68
CA GLN A 572 -29.87 -0.01 -27.99
C GLN A 572 -28.78 -0.75 -28.78
N LEU A 573 -27.55 -0.22 -28.81
CA LEU A 573 -26.42 -0.89 -29.46
C LEU A 573 -26.11 -2.26 -28.83
N ALA A 574 -26.29 -2.41 -27.53
CA ALA A 574 -26.08 -3.66 -26.83
C ALA A 574 -27.26 -4.66 -26.99
N SER A 575 -28.45 -4.17 -27.24
CA SER A 575 -29.68 -4.99 -27.37
C SER A 575 -30.00 -5.39 -28.81
N GLY A 576 -29.67 -4.54 -29.78
CA GLY A 576 -30.07 -4.61 -31.16
C GLY A 576 -29.20 -5.30 -32.10
#